data_14ffeba5f25a848506351b0dc0d6bd13
#
_entry.id   14ffeba5f25a848506351b0dc0d6bd13
#
_cell.length_a   1.000
_cell.length_b   1.000
_cell.length_c   1.000
_cell.angle_alpha   90.00
_cell.angle_beta   90.00
_cell.angle_gamma   90.00
#
_symmetry.space_group_name_H-M   'P 1'
#
loop_
_entity.id
_entity.type
_entity.pdbx_description
1 polymer ?
#
loop_
_entity_poly.entity_id
_entity_poly.type
_entity_poly.pdbx_seq_one_letter_code
_entity_poly.pdbx_strand_id
1 'polypeptide(L)'
;MSTNRHQALGLTDQEAVDMYRTMLLARKIDERMWLLNRSGKIPFVISCQGQEAAQVGAAFALDREMDYVLPYYRDMGVVLAFGMTAKDLMMSGFAKAADPNSGGRQMPGHFGQKKNRIVTGSSPVTTQVPHAVGIALAGRMEKKDIAAFVTFGEGSSNQGDFHEGANFAAVHKLPVIFMCENNKYASQYLTISKSHVRTFPTVP
;
A
#
# COMPACT_ATOMS: atom_id res chain seq x y z
N MET A 1 20.70 25.67 -18.03
CA MET A 1 20.48 24.19 -18.10
C MET A 1 19.22 23.90 -17.33
N SER A 2 18.23 23.24 -17.93
CA SER A 2 17.01 22.89 -17.20
C SER A 2 17.38 21.80 -16.19
N THR A 3 17.29 22.10 -14.91
CA THR A 3 17.41 21.10 -13.85
C THR A 3 16.34 20.05 -14.08
N ASN A 4 16.71 18.77 -14.11
CA ASN A 4 15.76 17.67 -14.20
C ASN A 4 14.79 17.74 -13.01
N ARG A 5 13.50 17.46 -13.24
CA ARG A 5 12.47 17.59 -12.21
C ARG A 5 12.77 16.81 -10.93
N HIS A 6 13.35 15.62 -11.02
CA HIS A 6 13.71 14.81 -9.86
C HIS A 6 14.82 15.45 -9.02
N GLN A 7 15.81 16.09 -9.65
CA GLN A 7 16.88 16.81 -8.95
C GLN A 7 16.34 18.04 -8.19
N ALA A 8 15.31 18.70 -8.73
CA ALA A 8 14.63 19.79 -8.02
C ALA A 8 13.88 19.32 -6.76
N LEU A 9 13.56 18.03 -6.67
CA LEU A 9 12.97 17.37 -5.51
C LEU A 9 14.02 16.75 -4.57
N GLY A 10 15.30 16.95 -4.82
CA GLY A 10 16.38 16.39 -4.04
C GLY A 10 16.68 14.90 -4.32
N LEU A 11 16.09 14.33 -5.36
CA LEU A 11 16.33 12.95 -5.75
C LEU A 11 17.56 12.84 -6.65
N THR A 12 18.36 11.81 -6.44
CA THR A 12 19.46 11.43 -7.34
C THR A 12 18.92 10.76 -8.61
N ASP A 13 19.73 10.73 -9.66
CA ASP A 13 19.39 10.00 -10.88
C ASP A 13 19.18 8.51 -10.62
N GLN A 14 19.95 7.92 -9.69
CA GLN A 14 19.83 6.51 -9.32
C GLN A 14 18.50 6.23 -8.62
N GLU A 15 18.09 7.06 -7.65
CA GLU A 15 16.80 6.93 -6.98
C GLU A 15 15.63 7.03 -7.96
N ALA A 16 15.67 7.99 -8.89
CA ALA A 16 14.67 8.12 -9.94
C ALA A 16 14.58 6.87 -10.83
N VAL A 17 15.74 6.28 -11.18
CA VAL A 17 15.81 5.01 -11.94
C VAL A 17 15.27 3.83 -11.12
N ASP A 18 15.56 3.76 -9.83
CA ASP A 18 15.10 2.66 -8.97
C ASP A 18 13.59 2.75 -8.70
N MET A 19 13.05 3.94 -8.53
CA MET A 19 11.60 4.18 -8.50
C MET A 19 10.94 3.71 -9.80
N TYR A 20 11.48 4.10 -10.95
CA TYR A 20 10.94 3.68 -12.25
C TYR A 20 11.02 2.16 -12.45
N ARG A 21 12.13 1.52 -12.08
CA ARG A 21 12.29 0.05 -12.12
C ARG A 21 11.24 -0.64 -11.25
N THR A 22 10.98 -0.11 -10.05
CA THR A 22 9.99 -0.68 -9.14
C THR A 22 8.58 -0.55 -9.72
N MET A 23 8.23 0.60 -10.30
CA MET A 23 6.95 0.79 -11.00
C MET A 23 6.80 -0.17 -12.18
N LEU A 24 7.85 -0.30 -13.00
CA LEU A 24 7.84 -1.22 -14.14
C LEU A 24 7.75 -2.68 -13.70
N LEU A 25 8.44 -3.05 -12.62
CA LEU A 25 8.36 -4.40 -12.05
C LEU A 25 6.94 -4.70 -11.57
N ALA A 26 6.31 -3.78 -10.83
CA ALA A 26 4.91 -3.91 -10.38
C ALA A 26 3.98 -4.16 -11.57
N ARG A 27 4.08 -3.35 -12.62
CA ARG A 27 3.31 -3.50 -13.85
C ARG A 27 3.52 -4.86 -14.50
N LYS A 28 4.77 -5.31 -14.63
CA LYS A 28 5.08 -6.60 -15.28
C LYS A 28 4.61 -7.81 -14.47
N ILE A 29 4.69 -7.74 -13.15
CA ILE A 29 4.13 -8.78 -12.28
C ILE A 29 2.61 -8.82 -12.43
N ASP A 30 1.95 -7.68 -12.39
CA ASP A 30 0.49 -7.57 -12.53
C ASP A 30 0.02 -8.14 -13.87
N GLU A 31 0.59 -7.70 -14.99
CA GLU A 31 0.29 -8.24 -16.33
C GLU A 31 0.47 -9.78 -16.36
N ARG A 32 1.54 -10.28 -15.74
CA ARG A 32 1.81 -11.72 -15.69
C ARG A 32 0.81 -12.47 -14.83
N MET A 33 0.43 -11.93 -13.68
CA MET A 33 -0.57 -12.53 -12.80
C MET A 33 -1.95 -12.59 -13.47
N TRP A 34 -2.32 -11.56 -14.22
CA TRP A 34 -3.55 -11.58 -15.04
C TRP A 34 -3.56 -12.70 -16.08
N LEU A 35 -2.46 -12.90 -16.79
CA LEU A 35 -2.34 -14.00 -17.76
C LEU A 35 -2.44 -15.37 -17.08
N LEU A 36 -1.81 -15.52 -15.91
CA LEU A 36 -1.87 -16.75 -15.13
C LEU A 36 -3.28 -17.02 -14.59
N ASN A 37 -3.98 -15.99 -14.16
CA ASN A 37 -5.38 -16.10 -13.72
C ASN A 37 -6.30 -16.51 -14.88
N ARG A 38 -6.22 -15.83 -16.02
CA ARG A 38 -7.02 -16.17 -17.21
C ARG A 38 -6.75 -17.60 -17.72
N SER A 39 -5.55 -18.12 -17.52
CA SER A 39 -5.20 -19.50 -17.87
C SER A 39 -5.55 -20.51 -16.76
N GLY A 40 -6.21 -20.10 -15.69
CA GLY A 40 -6.63 -20.96 -14.58
C GLY A 40 -5.49 -21.45 -13.68
N LYS A 41 -4.28 -20.87 -13.81
CA LYS A 41 -3.09 -21.29 -13.02
C LYS A 41 -3.02 -20.68 -11.64
N ILE A 42 -3.63 -19.51 -11.46
CA ILE A 42 -3.82 -18.88 -10.14
C ILE A 42 -5.31 -18.52 -9.97
N PRO A 43 -5.87 -18.68 -8.76
CA PRO A 43 -7.32 -18.54 -8.57
C PRO A 43 -7.79 -17.09 -8.53
N PHE A 44 -6.89 -16.14 -8.19
CA PHE A 44 -7.28 -14.77 -7.89
C PHE A 44 -6.16 -13.79 -8.22
N VAL A 45 -6.53 -12.60 -8.69
CA VAL A 45 -5.61 -11.48 -8.92
C VAL A 45 -6.34 -10.16 -8.71
N ILE A 46 -5.64 -9.20 -8.12
CA ILE A 46 -6.08 -7.80 -8.03
C ILE A 46 -5.01 -6.93 -8.67
N SER A 47 -5.44 -6.06 -9.58
CA SER A 47 -4.54 -5.18 -10.32
C SER A 47 -4.16 -3.93 -9.53
N CYS A 48 -2.90 -3.51 -9.66
CA CYS A 48 -2.37 -2.23 -9.20
C CYS A 48 -2.19 -1.23 -10.36
N GLN A 49 -2.60 -1.59 -11.58
CA GLN A 49 -2.34 -0.78 -12.79
C GLN A 49 -2.92 0.61 -12.66
N GLY A 50 -2.07 1.60 -12.97
CA GLY A 50 -2.40 3.02 -12.87
C GLY A 50 -2.10 3.67 -11.52
N GLN A 51 -1.79 2.89 -10.47
CA GLN A 51 -1.47 3.38 -9.12
C GLN A 51 0.03 3.31 -8.80
N GLU A 52 0.85 2.71 -9.65
CA GLU A 52 2.25 2.40 -9.36
C GLU A 52 3.06 3.63 -8.97
N ALA A 53 2.83 4.77 -9.64
CA ALA A 53 3.60 5.98 -9.37
C ALA A 53 3.30 6.55 -7.98
N ALA A 54 2.03 6.57 -7.57
CA ALA A 54 1.62 7.02 -6.24
C ALA A 54 2.15 6.07 -5.16
N GLN A 55 2.01 4.76 -5.36
CA GLN A 55 2.47 3.73 -4.44
C GLN A 55 3.97 3.77 -4.21
N VAL A 56 4.73 3.72 -5.30
CA VAL A 56 6.20 3.70 -5.24
C VAL A 56 6.74 5.04 -4.74
N GLY A 57 6.18 6.17 -5.22
CA GLY A 57 6.59 7.50 -4.79
C GLY A 57 6.42 7.71 -3.30
N ALA A 58 5.26 7.34 -2.74
CA ALA A 58 5.01 7.43 -1.31
C ALA A 58 5.94 6.50 -0.50
N ALA A 59 6.11 5.25 -0.95
CA ALA A 59 6.94 4.27 -0.25
C ALA A 59 8.43 4.64 -0.24
N PHE A 60 8.94 5.29 -1.29
CA PHE A 60 10.34 5.75 -1.34
C PHE A 60 10.61 6.95 -0.43
N ALA A 61 9.60 7.67 0.01
CA ALA A 61 9.73 8.77 0.98
C ALA A 61 9.84 8.29 2.43
N LEU A 62 9.65 7.00 2.70
CA LEU A 62 9.67 6.39 4.02
C LEU A 62 11.02 5.74 4.32
N ASP A 63 11.38 5.68 5.60
CA ASP A 63 12.53 4.93 6.09
C ASP A 63 12.17 3.45 6.27
N ARG A 64 12.70 2.58 5.40
CA ARG A 64 12.42 1.14 5.43
C ARG A 64 12.92 0.43 6.68
N GLU A 65 13.92 1.00 7.35
CA GLU A 65 14.50 0.43 8.58
C GLU A 65 13.72 0.82 9.82
N MET A 66 12.92 1.88 9.73
CA MET A 66 12.21 2.43 10.88
C MET A 66 10.69 2.38 10.73
N ASP A 67 10.17 2.77 9.57
CA ASP A 67 8.74 2.95 9.33
C ASP A 67 8.02 1.63 9.06
N TYR A 68 6.70 1.64 9.26
CA TYR A 68 5.82 0.52 8.99
C TYR A 68 4.85 0.84 7.86
N VAL A 69 4.61 -0.14 6.98
CA VAL A 69 3.57 -0.04 5.96
C VAL A 69 2.44 -1.02 6.24
N LEU A 70 1.22 -0.53 6.11
CA LEU A 70 -0.03 -1.28 6.27
C LEU A 70 -0.78 -1.24 4.94
N PRO A 71 -0.35 -2.08 3.99
CA PRO A 71 -0.89 -2.06 2.64
C PRO A 71 -2.28 -2.67 2.58
N TYR A 72 -3.11 -2.16 1.66
CA TYR A 72 -4.31 -2.87 1.25
C TYR A 72 -4.01 -3.73 0.01
N TYR A 73 -5.00 -4.47 -0.45
CA TYR A 73 -4.83 -5.53 -1.45
C TYR A 73 -4.26 -5.08 -2.82
N ARG A 74 -4.28 -3.78 -3.13
CA ARG A 74 -3.83 -3.23 -4.42
C ARG A 74 -2.37 -2.77 -4.40
N ASP A 75 -1.71 -2.77 -3.26
CA ASP A 75 -0.43 -2.11 -3.00
C ASP A 75 0.81 -2.89 -3.43
N MET A 76 0.77 -3.48 -4.61
CA MET A 76 1.93 -4.20 -5.12
C MET A 76 3.18 -3.29 -5.23
N GLY A 77 3.00 -2.03 -5.63
CA GLY A 77 4.09 -1.05 -5.70
C GLY A 77 4.70 -0.72 -4.35
N VAL A 78 3.86 -0.55 -3.31
CA VAL A 78 4.32 -0.30 -1.93
C VAL A 78 5.15 -1.45 -1.40
N VAL A 79 4.64 -2.68 -1.49
CA VAL A 79 5.34 -3.84 -0.91
C VAL A 79 6.63 -4.20 -1.65
N LEU A 80 6.69 -3.97 -2.97
CA LEU A 80 7.93 -4.10 -3.75
C LEU A 80 8.95 -3.05 -3.32
N ALA A 81 8.54 -1.80 -3.15
CA ALA A 81 9.38 -0.73 -2.66
C ALA A 81 9.93 -1.02 -1.25
N PHE A 82 9.16 -1.71 -0.41
CA PHE A 82 9.56 -2.16 0.94
C PHE A 82 10.32 -3.48 0.98
N GLY A 83 10.68 -4.05 -0.16
CA GLY A 83 11.62 -5.17 -0.26
C GLY A 83 10.99 -6.54 -0.44
N MET A 84 9.68 -6.65 -0.68
CA MET A 84 9.12 -7.87 -1.26
C MET A 84 9.67 -8.10 -2.66
N THR A 85 9.83 -9.35 -3.03
CA THR A 85 10.33 -9.74 -4.34
C THR A 85 9.20 -10.24 -5.25
N ALA A 86 9.43 -10.23 -6.56
CA ALA A 86 8.53 -10.86 -7.52
C ALA A 86 8.28 -12.34 -7.19
N LYS A 87 9.28 -13.04 -6.64
CA LYS A 87 9.14 -14.42 -6.19
C LYS A 87 8.15 -14.54 -5.04
N ASP A 88 8.21 -13.65 -4.04
CA ASP A 88 7.30 -13.64 -2.90
C ASP A 88 5.85 -13.47 -3.36
N LEU A 89 5.60 -12.51 -4.26
CA LEU A 89 4.28 -12.26 -4.83
C LEU A 89 3.76 -13.44 -5.64
N MET A 90 4.62 -14.06 -6.44
CA MET A 90 4.25 -15.26 -7.20
C MET A 90 3.98 -16.46 -6.30
N MET A 91 4.75 -16.65 -5.23
CA MET A 91 4.49 -17.71 -4.25
C MET A 91 3.12 -17.55 -3.58
N SER A 92 2.71 -16.33 -3.26
CA SER A 92 1.36 -16.03 -2.78
C SER A 92 0.31 -16.34 -3.85
N GLY A 93 0.49 -15.90 -5.09
CA GLY A 93 -0.42 -16.17 -6.20
C GLY A 93 -0.65 -17.66 -6.47
N PHE A 94 0.37 -18.48 -6.29
CA PHE A 94 0.33 -19.94 -6.46
C PHE A 94 0.03 -20.71 -5.16
N ALA A 95 -0.29 -20.04 -4.07
CA ALA A 95 -0.58 -20.63 -2.76
C ALA A 95 0.51 -21.62 -2.29
N LYS A 96 1.79 -21.24 -2.43
CA LYS A 96 2.91 -22.11 -2.05
C LYS A 96 3.16 -22.06 -0.54
N ALA A 97 3.55 -23.20 0.04
CA ALA A 97 3.93 -23.27 1.46
C ALA A 97 5.07 -22.34 1.86
N ALA A 98 5.95 -22.00 0.92
CA ALA A 98 7.03 -21.04 1.10
C ALA A 98 6.61 -19.56 0.93
N ASP A 99 5.32 -19.27 0.73
CA ASP A 99 4.81 -17.90 0.68
C ASP A 99 5.08 -17.17 2.00
N PRO A 100 5.82 -16.05 1.98
CA PRO A 100 6.19 -15.34 3.20
C PRO A 100 5.02 -14.60 3.86
N ASN A 101 3.91 -14.41 3.14
CA ASN A 101 2.74 -13.72 3.69
C ASN A 101 1.93 -14.61 4.62
N SER A 102 1.63 -15.83 4.20
CA SER A 102 0.74 -16.71 4.97
C SER A 102 1.02 -18.21 4.80
N GLY A 103 2.07 -18.60 4.08
CA GLY A 103 2.29 -20.00 3.69
C GLY A 103 1.20 -20.51 2.75
N GLY A 104 0.70 -19.65 1.87
CA GLY A 104 -0.33 -19.97 0.89
C GLY A 104 -1.75 -20.11 1.45
N ARG A 105 -2.02 -19.64 2.67
CA ARG A 105 -3.32 -19.77 3.34
C ARG A 105 -4.27 -18.62 3.13
N GLN A 106 -3.76 -17.44 2.70
CA GLN A 106 -4.57 -16.27 2.37
C GLN A 106 -4.66 -16.07 0.87
N MET A 107 -5.68 -15.33 0.43
CA MET A 107 -5.79 -14.89 -0.95
C MET A 107 -4.62 -13.95 -1.31
N PRO A 108 -4.16 -13.93 -2.58
CA PRO A 108 -3.19 -12.95 -3.06
C PRO A 108 -3.65 -11.52 -2.78
N GLY A 109 -2.69 -10.63 -2.47
CA GLY A 109 -2.98 -9.26 -2.07
C GLY A 109 -3.16 -9.05 -0.57
N HIS A 110 -3.09 -10.12 0.25
CA HIS A 110 -3.00 -10.02 1.70
C HIS A 110 -1.54 -10.07 2.13
N PHE A 111 -0.86 -8.95 1.91
CA PHE A 111 0.57 -8.82 2.17
C PHE A 111 0.86 -8.84 3.67
N GLY A 112 2.01 -9.40 4.05
CA GLY A 112 2.51 -9.39 5.41
C GLY A 112 3.91 -9.98 5.49
N GLN A 113 4.91 -9.17 5.87
CA GLN A 113 6.29 -9.63 5.95
C GLN A 113 7.05 -8.87 7.04
N LYS A 114 7.17 -9.47 8.21
CA LYS A 114 7.76 -8.85 9.40
C LYS A 114 9.17 -8.30 9.16
N LYS A 115 10.02 -9.02 8.41
CA LYS A 115 11.41 -8.60 8.14
C LYS A 115 11.49 -7.28 7.38
N ASN A 116 10.47 -6.96 6.58
CA ASN A 116 10.36 -5.74 5.78
C ASN A 116 9.35 -4.74 6.36
N ARG A 117 8.95 -4.89 7.63
CA ARG A 117 7.98 -4.01 8.31
C ARG A 117 6.65 -3.84 7.57
N ILE A 118 6.28 -4.84 6.78
CA ILE A 118 4.99 -4.92 6.11
C ILE A 118 4.03 -5.63 7.05
N VAL A 119 3.06 -4.89 7.58
CA VAL A 119 2.07 -5.41 8.52
C VAL A 119 1.00 -6.18 7.76
N THR A 120 0.59 -7.32 8.32
CA THR A 120 -0.39 -8.18 7.68
C THR A 120 -1.73 -7.46 7.48
N GLY A 121 -2.19 -7.42 6.23
CA GLY A 121 -3.50 -6.91 5.85
C GLY A 121 -4.63 -7.88 6.17
N SER A 122 -5.86 -7.39 6.07
CA SER A 122 -7.09 -8.19 6.24
C SER A 122 -8.03 -8.02 5.05
N SER A 123 -8.94 -9.00 4.86
CA SER A 123 -9.98 -8.91 3.84
C SER A 123 -11.05 -7.86 4.14
N PRO A 124 -11.53 -7.69 5.38
CA PRO A 124 -12.35 -6.53 5.73
C PRO A 124 -11.58 -5.24 5.44
N VAL A 125 -12.16 -4.39 4.59
CA VAL A 125 -11.52 -3.13 4.18
C VAL A 125 -11.43 -2.16 5.34
N THR A 126 -10.37 -1.35 5.38
CA THR A 126 -10.13 -0.27 6.34
C THR A 126 -9.63 -0.70 7.73
N THR A 127 -9.73 -1.98 8.12
CA THR A 127 -9.25 -2.45 9.44
C THR A 127 -7.76 -2.18 9.68
N GLN A 128 -6.96 -2.00 8.63
CA GLN A 128 -5.56 -1.61 8.75
C GLN A 128 -5.37 -0.19 9.28
N VAL A 129 -6.39 0.67 9.19
CA VAL A 129 -6.32 2.07 9.67
C VAL A 129 -6.14 2.14 11.20
N PRO A 130 -7.02 1.55 12.03
CA PRO A 130 -6.78 1.51 13.48
C PRO A 130 -5.50 0.73 13.86
N HIS A 131 -5.08 -0.27 13.07
CA HIS A 131 -3.79 -0.94 13.30
C HIS A 131 -2.60 0.02 13.13
N ALA A 132 -2.62 0.86 12.07
CA ALA A 132 -1.58 1.87 11.87
C ALA A 132 -1.51 2.87 13.02
N VAL A 133 -2.68 3.29 13.48
CA VAL A 133 -2.81 4.19 14.63
C VAL A 133 -2.22 3.56 15.90
N GLY A 134 -2.51 2.27 16.14
CA GLY A 134 -1.94 1.51 17.26
C GLY A 134 -0.42 1.39 17.19
N ILE A 135 0.15 1.14 16.00
CA ILE A 135 1.61 1.07 15.80
C ILE A 135 2.25 2.45 16.06
N ALA A 136 1.68 3.51 15.52
CA ALA A 136 2.19 4.86 15.76
C ALA A 136 2.10 5.27 17.23
N LEU A 137 1.03 4.89 17.93
CA LEU A 137 0.89 5.10 19.36
C LEU A 137 1.97 4.35 20.16
N ALA A 138 2.18 3.06 19.83
CA ALA A 138 3.23 2.25 20.48
C ALA A 138 4.61 2.85 20.23
N GLY A 139 4.94 3.27 19.01
CA GLY A 139 6.19 3.94 18.68
C GLY A 139 6.41 5.19 19.53
N ARG A 140 5.38 6.02 19.67
CA ARG A 140 5.43 7.22 20.52
C ARG A 140 5.62 6.88 21.99
N MET A 141 4.94 5.85 22.52
CA MET A 141 5.12 5.40 23.90
C MET A 141 6.55 4.89 24.16
N GLU A 142 7.13 4.22 23.17
CA GLU A 142 8.50 3.72 23.19
C GLU A 142 9.55 4.79 22.81
N LYS A 143 9.12 6.02 22.51
CA LYS A 143 9.97 7.15 22.06
C LYS A 143 10.79 6.81 20.81
N LYS A 144 10.25 6.01 19.93
CA LYS A 144 10.82 5.68 18.61
C LYS A 144 10.35 6.69 17.58
N ASP A 145 11.27 7.15 16.75
CA ASP A 145 10.94 8.00 15.59
C ASP A 145 10.54 7.11 14.42
N ILE A 146 9.26 6.75 14.37
CA ILE A 146 8.67 5.90 13.34
C ILE A 146 7.40 6.53 12.80
N ALA A 147 7.13 6.35 11.52
CA ALA A 147 5.83 6.61 10.91
C ALA A 147 5.11 5.30 10.60
N ALA A 148 3.78 5.31 10.65
CA ALA A 148 2.94 4.24 10.14
C ALA A 148 2.23 4.73 8.88
N PHE A 149 2.57 4.15 7.74
CA PHE A 149 1.96 4.45 6.46
C PHE A 149 0.86 3.45 6.15
N VAL A 150 -0.36 3.92 6.01
CA VAL A 150 -1.54 3.09 5.74
C VAL A 150 -2.22 3.52 4.46
N THR A 151 -2.59 2.55 3.65
CA THR A 151 -3.27 2.77 2.38
C THR A 151 -4.68 2.18 2.39
N PHE A 152 -5.57 2.77 1.63
CA PHE A 152 -6.96 2.33 1.49
C PHE A 152 -7.57 2.93 0.22
N GLY A 153 -8.63 2.30 -0.29
CA GLY A 153 -9.41 2.86 -1.40
C GLY A 153 -10.44 3.89 -0.90
N GLU A 154 -10.85 4.81 -1.77
CA GLU A 154 -11.84 5.85 -1.42
C GLU A 154 -13.19 5.28 -0.97
N GLY A 155 -13.58 4.12 -1.49
CA GLY A 155 -14.80 3.44 -1.05
C GLY A 155 -14.72 2.93 0.39
N SER A 156 -13.53 2.62 0.88
CA SER A 156 -13.31 2.15 2.24
C SER A 156 -13.40 3.27 3.28
N SER A 157 -13.18 4.53 2.89
CA SER A 157 -13.28 5.68 3.81
C SER A 157 -14.67 5.90 4.39
N ASN A 158 -15.69 5.20 3.88
CA ASN A 158 -17.04 5.20 4.47
C ASN A 158 -17.19 4.24 5.66
N GLN A 159 -16.19 3.41 5.95
CA GLN A 159 -16.21 2.52 7.12
C GLN A 159 -15.93 3.29 8.41
N GLY A 160 -16.53 2.84 9.51
CA GLY A 160 -16.32 3.43 10.84
C GLY A 160 -14.86 3.46 11.25
N ASP A 161 -14.12 2.37 10.98
CA ASP A 161 -12.70 2.21 11.28
C ASP A 161 -11.83 3.35 10.74
N PHE A 162 -12.19 3.89 9.55
CA PHE A 162 -11.48 5.05 9.00
C PHE A 162 -11.68 6.29 9.87
N HIS A 163 -12.94 6.61 10.17
CA HIS A 163 -13.28 7.80 10.93
C HIS A 163 -12.74 7.76 12.36
N GLU A 164 -12.86 6.61 13.01
CA GLU A 164 -12.37 6.42 14.37
C GLU A 164 -10.83 6.44 14.41
N GLY A 165 -10.17 5.76 13.51
CA GLY A 165 -8.71 5.75 13.45
C GLY A 165 -8.14 7.13 13.11
N ALA A 166 -8.67 7.81 12.11
CA ALA A 166 -8.23 9.15 11.74
C ALA A 166 -8.46 10.17 12.88
N ASN A 167 -9.62 10.12 13.52
CA ASN A 167 -9.92 10.98 14.67
C ASN A 167 -8.95 10.72 15.84
N PHE A 168 -8.73 9.46 16.19
CA PHE A 168 -7.81 9.09 17.27
C PHE A 168 -6.37 9.54 16.96
N ALA A 169 -5.90 9.32 15.73
CA ALA A 169 -4.59 9.77 15.30
C ALA A 169 -4.43 11.29 15.40
N ALA A 170 -5.46 12.04 14.99
CA ALA A 170 -5.46 13.50 15.04
C ALA A 170 -5.45 14.03 16.49
N VAL A 171 -6.34 13.51 17.36
CA VAL A 171 -6.43 13.90 18.78
C VAL A 171 -5.09 13.68 19.49
N HIS A 172 -4.46 12.53 19.22
CA HIS A 172 -3.18 12.17 19.83
C HIS A 172 -1.96 12.65 19.03
N LYS A 173 -2.14 13.35 17.88
CA LYS A 173 -1.05 13.83 17.01
C LYS A 173 -0.05 12.71 16.70
N LEU A 174 -0.53 11.56 16.26
CA LEU A 174 0.28 10.39 15.97
C LEU A 174 0.90 10.48 14.55
N PRO A 175 2.10 9.96 14.35
CA PRO A 175 2.78 9.93 13.06
C PRO A 175 2.18 8.84 12.14
N VAL A 176 0.95 9.06 11.69
CA VAL A 176 0.27 8.18 10.73
C VAL A 176 0.08 8.92 9.41
N ILE A 177 0.49 8.30 8.33
CA ILE A 177 0.29 8.81 6.97
C ILE A 177 -0.85 8.01 6.34
N PHE A 178 -1.94 8.69 6.03
CA PHE A 178 -3.13 8.12 5.41
C PHE A 178 -3.10 8.38 3.91
N MET A 179 -2.94 7.34 3.09
CA MET A 179 -2.96 7.45 1.64
C MET A 179 -4.24 6.82 1.07
N CYS A 180 -5.09 7.65 0.51
CA CYS A 180 -6.28 7.22 -0.21
C CYS A 180 -5.97 7.01 -1.70
N GLU A 181 -6.03 5.78 -2.17
CA GLU A 181 -5.89 5.45 -3.59
C GLU A 181 -7.24 5.53 -4.30
N ASN A 182 -7.55 6.72 -4.80
CA ASN A 182 -8.83 7.00 -5.41
C ASN A 182 -8.85 6.62 -6.89
N ASN A 183 -9.33 5.43 -7.19
CA ASN A 183 -9.58 4.98 -8.56
C ASN A 183 -11.00 5.32 -9.05
N LYS A 184 -11.80 6.03 -8.24
CA LYS A 184 -13.20 6.42 -8.50
C LYS A 184 -14.19 5.28 -8.55
N TYR A 185 -13.79 4.08 -8.13
CA TYR A 185 -14.66 2.90 -8.11
C TYR A 185 -14.59 2.19 -6.76
N ALA A 186 -15.74 1.96 -6.17
CA ALA A 186 -15.88 1.11 -4.99
C ALA A 186 -16.74 -0.11 -5.35
N SER A 187 -16.13 -1.31 -5.34
CA SER A 187 -16.70 -2.52 -5.93
C SER A 187 -16.96 -2.31 -7.43
N GLN A 188 -18.18 -2.37 -7.90
CA GLN A 188 -18.55 -2.16 -9.31
C GLN A 188 -19.25 -0.82 -9.56
N TYR A 189 -19.22 0.10 -8.57
CA TYR A 189 -19.94 1.37 -8.63
C TYR A 189 -18.99 2.57 -8.59
N LEU A 190 -19.33 3.63 -9.30
CA LEU A 190 -18.66 4.93 -9.18
C LEU A 190 -18.81 5.48 -7.76
N THR A 191 -17.74 6.06 -7.23
CA THR A 191 -17.71 6.63 -5.87
C THR A 191 -18.79 7.69 -5.63
N ILE A 192 -19.16 8.45 -6.66
CA ILE A 192 -20.19 9.49 -6.59
C ILE A 192 -21.54 8.94 -6.10
N SER A 193 -21.83 7.67 -6.39
CA SER A 193 -23.08 7.02 -5.95
C SER A 193 -23.05 6.49 -4.52
N LYS A 194 -21.87 6.49 -3.87
CA LYS A 194 -21.66 5.90 -2.54
C LYS A 194 -21.25 6.91 -1.46
N SER A 195 -20.89 8.13 -1.82
CA SER A 195 -20.45 9.15 -0.89
C SER A 195 -21.18 10.48 -1.14
N HIS A 196 -21.63 11.13 -0.08
CA HIS A 196 -22.11 12.50 -0.14
C HIS A 196 -20.98 13.53 -0.25
N VAL A 197 -19.73 13.12 0.01
CA VAL A 197 -18.54 13.95 -0.15
C VAL A 197 -17.98 13.75 -1.54
N ARG A 198 -18.08 14.77 -2.38
CA ARG A 198 -17.62 14.72 -3.79
C ARG A 198 -16.12 14.87 -3.96
N THR A 199 -15.44 15.40 -2.96
CA THR A 199 -13.99 15.61 -2.97
C THR A 199 -13.40 15.28 -1.62
N PHE A 200 -12.28 14.56 -1.62
CA PHE A 200 -11.44 14.51 -0.43
C PHE A 200 -10.68 15.83 -0.33
N PRO A 201 -10.56 16.43 0.86
CA PRO A 201 -9.72 17.60 1.00
C PRO A 201 -8.29 17.23 0.60
N THR A 202 -7.78 17.89 -0.41
CA THR A 202 -6.34 17.93 -0.67
C THR A 202 -5.76 18.78 0.45
N VAL A 203 -4.90 18.19 1.27
CA VAL A 203 -4.12 18.95 2.24
C VAL A 203 -3.22 19.89 1.44
N PRO A 204 -3.18 21.21 1.76
CA PRO A 204 -2.34 22.17 1.08
C PRO A 204 -0.85 21.88 1.31
#